data_56e3a1aae065d859ddb418ee1b46c4fd
#
_entry.id   56e3a1aae065d859ddb418ee1b46c4fd
#
_cell.length_a   1.000
_cell.length_b   1.000
_cell.length_c   1.000
_cell.angle_alpha   90.00
_cell.angle_beta   90.00
_cell.angle_gamma   90.00
#
_symmetry.space_group_name_H-M   'P 1'
#
loop_
_entity.id
_entity.type
_entity.pdbx_description
1 polymer ?
#
loop_
_entity_poly.entity_id
_entity_poly.type
_entity_poly.pdbx_seq_one_letter_code
_entity_poly.pdbx_strand_id
1 'polypeptide(L)'
;VKKDISYYRRSGGGMTLSGGEMLMQPDFSLALLKLAKNHGINTAVESTGCASFETIARLLPYIDTYLLDIKHINSEKHKQFTTRDNSLILENAVKIAQNAKKCIVRVPTIPTFNDTEEEIAEIARFAHDKMHVEEINLLPYHQLGRDKYGRLGRDYGMGELEPPSDEKMQRLK
;
A
#
# COMPACT_ATOMS: atom_id res chain seq x y z
N VAL A 1 19.23 9.67 1.60
CA VAL A 1 18.19 10.55 1.04
C VAL A 1 18.82 11.85 0.51
N LYS A 2 19.52 12.68 1.35
CA LYS A 2 20.15 13.94 0.88
C LYS A 2 21.19 13.72 -0.23
N LYS A 3 21.97 12.66 -0.17
CA LYS A 3 22.98 12.32 -1.18
C LYS A 3 22.39 12.04 -2.56
N ASP A 4 21.11 11.70 -2.63
CA ASP A 4 20.43 11.28 -3.85
C ASP A 4 19.58 12.38 -4.48
N ILE A 5 19.59 13.60 -3.92
CA ILE A 5 18.77 14.75 -4.41
C ILE A 5 18.98 15.02 -5.90
N SER A 6 20.21 14.91 -6.39
CA SER A 6 20.50 15.11 -7.82
C SER A 6 19.83 14.08 -8.72
N TYR A 7 19.72 12.84 -8.26
CA TYR A 7 18.99 11.78 -8.96
C TYR A 7 17.48 12.02 -8.92
N TYR A 8 16.93 12.40 -7.77
CA TYR A 8 15.51 12.72 -7.64
C TYR A 8 15.09 13.86 -8.57
N ARG A 9 15.91 14.92 -8.68
CA ARG A 9 15.63 16.04 -9.58
C ARG A 9 15.63 15.65 -11.05
N ARG A 10 16.48 14.70 -11.45
CA ARG A 10 16.57 14.24 -12.85
C ARG A 10 15.43 13.27 -13.20
N SER A 11 15.05 12.40 -12.29
CA SER A 11 14.05 11.35 -12.53
C SER A 11 12.63 11.79 -12.21
N GLY A 12 12.43 12.91 -11.51
CA GLY A 12 11.15 13.27 -10.92
C GLY A 12 10.79 12.39 -9.71
N GLY A 13 11.72 11.54 -9.25
CA GLY A 13 11.53 10.63 -8.12
C GLY A 13 11.62 11.31 -6.76
N GLY A 14 11.76 10.50 -5.72
CA GLY A 14 11.80 11.00 -4.36
C GLY A 14 12.01 9.91 -3.31
N MET A 15 11.55 10.17 -2.10
CA MET A 15 11.62 9.27 -0.98
C MET A 15 10.29 8.54 -0.80
N THR A 16 10.33 7.22 -0.72
CA THR A 16 9.16 6.41 -0.32
C THR A 16 9.36 5.89 1.09
N LEU A 17 8.40 6.15 1.98
CA LEU A 17 8.31 5.46 3.27
C LEU A 17 7.54 4.15 3.08
N SER A 18 8.21 3.06 3.37
CA SER A 18 7.71 1.69 3.27
C SER A 18 8.30 0.86 4.42
N GLY A 19 8.25 -0.46 4.32
CA GLY A 19 8.89 -1.38 5.28
C GLY A 19 7.86 -2.24 5.98
N GLY A 20 7.67 -2.09 7.30
CA GLY A 20 6.44 -2.51 7.97
C GLY A 20 5.33 -1.49 7.68
N GLU A 21 4.39 -1.34 8.60
CA GLU A 21 3.36 -0.29 8.46
C GLU A 21 3.89 1.02 9.06
N MET A 22 4.07 2.04 8.21
CA MET A 22 4.64 3.33 8.61
C MET A 22 3.75 4.08 9.62
N LEU A 23 2.46 3.78 9.65
CA LEU A 23 1.49 4.34 10.60
C LEU A 23 1.64 3.77 12.02
N MET A 24 2.48 2.74 12.23
CA MET A 24 2.82 2.26 13.57
C MET A 24 3.80 3.20 14.30
N GLN A 25 4.49 4.09 13.56
CA GLN A 25 5.39 5.11 14.09
C GLN A 25 5.08 6.47 13.47
N PRO A 26 3.87 7.01 13.70
CA PRO A 26 3.37 8.17 12.95
C PRO A 26 4.19 9.43 13.16
N ASP A 27 4.69 9.68 14.36
CA ASP A 27 5.49 10.87 14.66
C ASP A 27 6.87 10.81 14.00
N PHE A 28 7.51 9.64 13.96
CA PHE A 28 8.75 9.42 13.24
C PHE A 28 8.53 9.57 11.73
N SER A 29 7.48 8.97 11.18
CA SER A 29 7.11 9.09 9.78
C SER A 29 6.84 10.55 9.40
N LEU A 30 6.12 11.28 10.23
CA LEU A 30 5.84 12.70 10.04
C LEU A 30 7.14 13.55 10.02
N ALA A 31 8.07 13.28 10.94
CA ALA A 31 9.34 13.98 10.99
C ALA A 31 10.17 13.76 9.71
N LEU A 32 10.22 12.51 9.20
CA LEU A 32 10.91 12.19 7.95
C LEU A 32 10.27 12.87 6.74
N LEU A 33 8.94 12.83 6.62
CA LEU A 33 8.19 13.46 5.54
C LEU A 33 8.41 14.98 5.54
N LYS A 34 8.30 15.64 6.68
CA LYS A 34 8.58 17.08 6.84
C LYS A 34 10.01 17.42 6.40
N LEU A 35 10.97 16.62 6.86
CA LEU A 35 12.38 16.84 6.49
C LEU A 35 12.62 16.68 5.00
N ALA A 36 12.02 15.68 4.36
CA ALA A 36 12.10 15.50 2.91
C ALA A 36 11.49 16.68 2.16
N LYS A 37 10.30 17.13 2.56
CA LYS A 37 9.63 18.30 1.97
C LYS A 37 10.46 19.58 2.12
N ASN A 38 11.08 19.82 3.26
CA ASN A 38 11.95 20.96 3.51
C ASN A 38 13.20 20.99 2.60
N HIS A 39 13.57 19.82 2.05
CA HIS A 39 14.65 19.71 1.06
C HIS A 39 14.17 19.64 -0.39
N GLY A 40 12.88 19.90 -0.65
CA GLY A 40 12.30 19.84 -1.99
C GLY A 40 12.30 18.43 -2.59
N ILE A 41 12.23 17.38 -1.75
CA ILE A 41 12.19 15.98 -2.18
C ILE A 41 10.73 15.55 -2.25
N ASN A 42 10.33 14.97 -3.39
CA ASN A 42 9.02 14.32 -3.52
C ASN A 42 8.88 13.15 -2.54
N THR A 43 7.69 12.97 -2.02
CA THR A 43 7.41 11.97 -0.97
C THR A 43 6.30 11.03 -1.40
N ALA A 44 6.54 9.75 -1.22
CA ALA A 44 5.51 8.73 -1.34
C ALA A 44 5.45 7.90 -0.05
N VAL A 45 4.31 7.32 0.23
CA VAL A 45 4.13 6.37 1.32
C VAL A 45 3.43 5.11 0.83
N GLU A 46 3.84 3.97 1.37
CA GLU A 46 3.17 2.68 1.21
C GLU A 46 2.51 2.31 2.53
N SER A 47 1.19 2.18 2.55
CA SER A 47 0.44 1.91 3.76
C SER A 47 -0.91 1.26 3.47
N THR A 48 -1.40 0.48 4.42
CA THR A 48 -2.77 -0.08 4.39
C THR A 48 -3.83 0.94 4.83
N GLY A 49 -3.44 2.08 5.42
CA GLY A 49 -4.38 3.02 6.03
C GLY A 49 -5.01 2.52 7.33
N CYS A 50 -4.47 1.46 7.97
CA CYS A 50 -5.00 0.88 9.20
C CYS A 50 -4.56 1.66 10.46
N ALA A 51 -5.05 2.89 10.61
CA ALA A 51 -4.84 3.74 11.78
C ALA A 51 -6.05 4.68 11.94
N SER A 52 -6.11 5.47 13.02
CA SER A 52 -7.13 6.53 13.11
C SER A 52 -6.96 7.53 11.97
N PHE A 53 -8.06 8.00 11.38
CA PHE A 53 -7.97 8.96 10.28
C PHE A 53 -7.29 10.28 10.71
N GLU A 54 -7.44 10.67 11.97
CA GLU A 54 -6.74 11.83 12.55
C GLU A 54 -5.22 11.68 12.42
N THR A 55 -4.69 10.48 12.72
CA THR A 55 -3.26 10.18 12.52
C THR A 55 -2.86 10.32 11.07
N ILE A 56 -3.64 9.76 10.15
CA ILE A 56 -3.37 9.83 8.70
C ILE A 56 -3.43 11.27 8.22
N ALA A 57 -4.45 12.03 8.60
CA ALA A 57 -4.66 13.41 8.19
C ALA A 57 -3.49 14.35 8.56
N ARG A 58 -2.80 14.09 9.67
CA ARG A 58 -1.58 14.83 10.07
C ARG A 58 -0.42 14.64 9.09
N LEU A 59 -0.35 13.49 8.40
CA LEU A 59 0.72 13.16 7.45
C LEU A 59 0.40 13.61 6.02
N LEU A 60 -0.88 13.58 5.62
CA LEU A 60 -1.31 13.85 4.24
C LEU A 60 -0.72 15.13 3.62
N PRO A 61 -0.59 16.28 4.33
CA PRO A 61 0.00 17.49 3.74
C PRO A 61 1.46 17.33 3.27
N TYR A 62 2.15 16.32 3.79
CA TYR A 62 3.57 16.05 3.50
C TYR A 62 3.78 14.87 2.55
N ILE A 63 2.69 14.32 1.98
CA ILE A 63 2.70 13.17 1.07
C ILE A 63 2.31 13.65 -0.32
N ASP A 64 3.16 13.42 -1.33
CA ASP A 64 2.82 13.74 -2.72
C ASP A 64 2.08 12.57 -3.39
N THR A 65 2.42 11.33 -3.05
CA THR A 65 1.75 10.13 -3.57
C THR A 65 1.47 9.13 -2.46
N TYR A 66 0.22 8.79 -2.25
CA TYR A 66 -0.19 7.73 -1.33
C TYR A 66 -0.40 6.43 -2.12
N LEU A 67 0.42 5.43 -1.85
CA LEU A 67 0.31 4.08 -2.39
C LEU A 67 -0.48 3.25 -1.37
N LEU A 68 -1.76 3.07 -1.63
CA LEU A 68 -2.70 2.46 -0.68
C LEU A 68 -2.91 0.98 -1.01
N ASP A 69 -2.53 0.12 -0.09
CA ASP A 69 -2.72 -1.33 -0.23
C ASP A 69 -4.16 -1.73 0.12
N ILE A 70 -4.94 -2.17 -0.85
CA ILE A 70 -6.22 -2.84 -0.65
C ILE A 70 -6.06 -4.32 -1.00
N LYS A 71 -6.20 -5.19 0.00
CA LYS A 71 -5.96 -6.62 -0.18
C LYS A 71 -7.21 -7.40 -0.54
N HIS A 72 -8.36 -7.00 -0.04
CA HIS A 72 -9.65 -7.62 -0.30
C HIS A 72 -10.81 -6.72 0.11
N ILE A 73 -11.95 -6.80 -0.58
CA ILE A 73 -13.18 -6.10 -0.18
C ILE A 73 -13.97 -6.89 0.86
N ASN A 74 -14.04 -8.22 0.72
CA ASN A 74 -14.74 -9.08 1.68
C ASN A 74 -13.99 -9.13 3.02
N SER A 75 -14.66 -8.71 4.09
CA SER A 75 -14.08 -8.57 5.43
C SER A 75 -13.69 -9.91 6.06
N GLU A 76 -14.51 -10.94 5.87
CA GLU A 76 -14.24 -12.27 6.43
C GLU A 76 -13.00 -12.89 5.77
N LYS A 77 -12.90 -12.80 4.44
CA LYS A 77 -11.74 -13.28 3.71
C LYS A 77 -10.48 -12.48 4.09
N HIS A 78 -10.58 -11.16 4.20
CA HIS A 78 -9.49 -10.32 4.66
C HIS A 78 -9.01 -10.73 6.06
N LYS A 79 -9.95 -10.93 7.00
CA LYS A 79 -9.64 -11.36 8.38
C LYS A 79 -8.99 -12.74 8.44
N GLN A 80 -9.44 -13.67 7.61
CA GLN A 80 -8.87 -15.02 7.54
C GLN A 80 -7.38 -15.00 7.18
N PHE A 81 -6.96 -14.10 6.27
CA PHE A 81 -5.58 -14.03 5.80
C PHE A 81 -4.70 -13.03 6.56
N THR A 82 -5.28 -11.95 7.09
CA THR A 82 -4.53 -10.87 7.75
C THR A 82 -4.73 -10.82 9.26
N THR A 83 -5.62 -11.67 9.81
CA THR A 83 -6.06 -11.70 11.21
C THR A 83 -6.88 -10.48 11.65
N ARG A 84 -7.16 -9.52 10.76
CA ARG A 84 -7.95 -8.30 11.04
C ARG A 84 -9.01 -8.10 9.95
N ASP A 85 -10.16 -7.55 10.34
CA ASP A 85 -11.13 -7.07 9.36
C ASP A 85 -10.59 -5.83 8.62
N ASN A 86 -11.25 -5.47 7.51
CA ASN A 86 -10.84 -4.36 6.65
C ASN A 86 -11.76 -3.15 6.74
N SER A 87 -12.71 -3.10 7.66
CA SER A 87 -13.71 -2.03 7.73
C SER A 87 -13.07 -0.65 7.86
N LEU A 88 -12.14 -0.52 8.81
CA LEU A 88 -11.37 0.73 9.01
C LEU A 88 -10.50 1.08 7.79
N ILE A 89 -9.92 0.07 7.15
CA ILE A 89 -9.07 0.27 5.97
C ILE A 89 -9.91 0.85 4.83
N LEU A 90 -11.08 0.26 4.53
CA LEU A 90 -11.96 0.69 3.45
C LEU A 90 -12.57 2.07 3.73
N GLU A 91 -12.95 2.35 4.97
CA GLU A 91 -13.41 3.69 5.38
C GLU A 91 -12.31 4.74 5.16
N ASN A 92 -11.10 4.46 5.64
CA ASN A 92 -9.96 5.35 5.46
C ASN A 92 -9.53 5.47 4.01
N ALA A 93 -9.67 4.43 3.19
CA ALA A 93 -9.35 4.45 1.77
C ALA A 93 -10.10 5.57 1.04
N VAL A 94 -11.41 5.70 1.29
CA VAL A 94 -12.22 6.77 0.73
C VAL A 94 -11.73 8.15 1.21
N LYS A 95 -11.50 8.29 2.51
CA LYS A 95 -11.03 9.57 3.10
C LYS A 95 -9.63 9.95 2.60
N ILE A 96 -8.72 8.98 2.47
CA ILE A 96 -7.38 9.21 1.92
C ILE A 96 -7.47 9.69 0.48
N ALA A 97 -8.26 9.00 -0.37
CA ALA A 97 -8.42 9.40 -1.77
C ALA A 97 -8.97 10.83 -1.93
N GLN A 98 -9.90 11.23 -1.06
CA GLN A 98 -10.48 12.58 -1.06
C GLN A 98 -9.51 13.69 -0.61
N ASN A 99 -8.51 13.36 0.20
CA ASN A 99 -7.63 14.33 0.86
C ASN A 99 -6.16 14.25 0.43
N ALA A 100 -5.74 13.17 -0.23
CA ALA A 100 -4.38 13.03 -0.76
C ALA A 100 -4.20 13.82 -2.06
N LYS A 101 -2.98 14.31 -2.33
CA LYS A 101 -2.66 14.96 -3.61
C LYS A 101 -2.77 13.96 -4.77
N LYS A 102 -2.26 12.76 -4.59
CA LYS A 102 -2.38 11.62 -5.50
C LYS A 102 -2.56 10.35 -4.66
N CYS A 103 -3.55 9.55 -4.99
CA CYS A 103 -3.76 8.22 -4.42
C CYS A 103 -3.69 7.19 -5.54
N ILE A 104 -2.92 6.13 -5.32
CA ILE A 104 -2.82 4.97 -6.21
C ILE A 104 -3.20 3.76 -5.38
N VAL A 105 -4.15 2.99 -5.83
CA VAL A 105 -4.50 1.71 -5.20
C VAL A 105 -3.53 0.64 -5.66
N ARG A 106 -2.98 -0.10 -4.71
CA ARG A 106 -2.15 -1.27 -4.98
C ARG A 106 -2.83 -2.51 -4.45
N VAL A 107 -2.80 -3.56 -5.25
CA VAL A 107 -3.39 -4.85 -4.89
C VAL A 107 -2.29 -5.91 -4.91
N PRO A 108 -1.71 -6.24 -3.73
CA PRO A 108 -0.86 -7.43 -3.65
C PRO A 108 -1.68 -8.67 -4.01
N THR A 109 -1.45 -9.20 -5.21
CA THR A 109 -2.22 -10.32 -5.78
C THR A 109 -1.62 -11.64 -5.30
N ILE A 110 -2.30 -12.26 -4.36
CA ILE A 110 -1.82 -13.46 -3.66
C ILE A 110 -2.69 -14.65 -4.09
N PRO A 111 -2.08 -15.71 -4.65
CA PRO A 111 -2.81 -16.92 -5.02
C PRO A 111 -3.65 -17.47 -3.88
N THR A 112 -4.85 -17.95 -4.20
CA THR A 112 -5.86 -18.48 -3.27
C THR A 112 -6.52 -17.47 -2.34
N PHE A 113 -6.04 -16.22 -2.33
CA PHE A 113 -6.59 -15.17 -1.46
C PHE A 113 -7.44 -14.16 -2.26
N ASN A 114 -6.84 -13.50 -3.26
CA ASN A 114 -7.47 -12.41 -4.00
C ASN A 114 -7.07 -12.40 -5.48
N ASP A 115 -6.86 -13.59 -6.05
CA ASP A 115 -6.30 -13.75 -7.38
C ASP A 115 -7.31 -14.22 -8.44
N THR A 116 -8.61 -14.01 -8.20
CA THR A 116 -9.67 -14.23 -9.17
C THR A 116 -10.06 -12.93 -9.87
N GLU A 117 -10.56 -13.02 -11.10
CA GLU A 117 -11.07 -11.86 -11.86
C GLU A 117 -12.18 -11.14 -11.11
N GLU A 118 -13.03 -11.88 -10.41
CA GLU A 118 -14.16 -11.36 -9.66
C GLU A 118 -13.71 -10.52 -8.45
N GLU A 119 -12.73 -11.00 -7.69
CA GLU A 119 -12.15 -10.28 -6.54
C GLU A 119 -11.42 -9.02 -6.96
N ILE A 120 -10.64 -9.09 -8.04
CA ILE A 120 -9.96 -7.91 -8.58
C ILE A 120 -10.97 -6.89 -9.10
N ALA A 121 -12.03 -7.34 -9.81
CA ALA A 121 -13.09 -6.47 -10.27
C ALA A 121 -13.87 -5.80 -9.12
N GLU A 122 -14.07 -6.49 -7.99
CA GLU A 122 -14.65 -5.87 -6.78
C GLU A 122 -13.78 -4.75 -6.23
N ILE A 123 -12.47 -4.97 -6.13
CA ILE A 123 -11.52 -3.94 -5.70
C ILE A 123 -11.52 -2.77 -6.69
N ALA A 124 -11.53 -3.05 -7.99
CA ALA A 124 -11.55 -2.02 -9.03
C ALA A 124 -12.84 -1.17 -8.96
N ARG A 125 -14.00 -1.81 -8.81
CA ARG A 125 -15.28 -1.09 -8.61
C ARG A 125 -15.26 -0.22 -7.35
N PHE A 126 -14.75 -0.72 -6.24
CA PHE A 126 -14.61 0.07 -5.00
C PHE A 126 -13.69 1.28 -5.21
N ALA A 127 -12.54 1.09 -5.83
CA ALA A 127 -11.60 2.17 -6.10
C ALA A 127 -12.19 3.24 -7.03
N HIS A 128 -12.92 2.83 -8.08
CA HIS A 128 -13.58 3.75 -9.01
C HIS A 128 -14.80 4.44 -8.37
N ASP A 129 -15.77 3.66 -7.85
CA ASP A 129 -17.08 4.18 -7.46
C ASP A 129 -17.09 4.90 -6.12
N LYS A 130 -16.23 4.48 -5.18
CA LYS A 130 -16.20 5.01 -3.82
C LYS A 130 -15.02 5.94 -3.57
N MET A 131 -13.87 5.64 -4.15
CA MET A 131 -12.66 6.43 -3.94
C MET A 131 -12.40 7.44 -5.05
N HIS A 132 -13.00 7.27 -6.24
CA HIS A 132 -12.74 8.05 -7.46
C HIS A 132 -11.25 8.03 -7.86
N VAL A 133 -10.62 6.86 -7.71
CA VAL A 133 -9.22 6.62 -8.09
C VAL A 133 -9.19 5.87 -9.41
N GLU A 134 -8.39 6.38 -10.36
CA GLU A 134 -8.27 5.83 -11.71
C GLU A 134 -7.06 4.90 -11.88
N GLU A 135 -6.10 4.95 -10.97
CA GLU A 135 -4.86 4.18 -11.07
C GLU A 135 -4.83 3.03 -10.06
N ILE A 136 -4.84 1.80 -10.57
CA ILE A 136 -4.76 0.58 -9.77
C ILE A 136 -3.57 -0.25 -10.27
N ASN A 137 -2.70 -0.66 -9.36
CA ASN A 137 -1.53 -1.45 -9.65
C ASN A 137 -1.65 -2.85 -9.03
N LEU A 138 -1.74 -3.88 -9.86
CA LEU A 138 -1.67 -5.27 -9.41
C LEU A 138 -0.22 -5.66 -9.19
N LEU A 139 0.11 -6.07 -7.97
CA LEU A 139 1.45 -6.49 -7.56
C LEU A 139 1.49 -8.00 -7.41
N PRO A 140 2.17 -8.74 -8.30
CA PRO A 140 2.26 -10.19 -8.15
C PRO A 140 2.93 -10.55 -6.82
N TYR A 141 2.37 -11.54 -6.13
CA TYR A 141 2.98 -12.10 -4.94
C TYR A 141 4.42 -12.56 -5.22
N HIS A 142 5.31 -12.34 -4.28
CA HIS A 142 6.69 -12.82 -4.31
C HIS A 142 7.16 -13.26 -2.91
N GLN A 143 8.12 -14.17 -2.87
CA GLN A 143 8.62 -14.76 -1.62
C GLN A 143 9.71 -13.91 -0.92
N LEU A 144 10.05 -12.72 -1.42
CA LEU A 144 11.13 -11.87 -0.87
C LEU A 144 10.92 -11.47 0.60
N GLY A 145 9.68 -11.56 1.10
CA GLY A 145 9.36 -11.34 2.52
C GLY A 145 9.80 -12.47 3.46
N ARG A 146 10.05 -13.68 2.93
CA ARG A 146 10.34 -14.89 3.74
C ARG A 146 11.53 -14.69 4.68
N ASP A 147 12.60 -14.10 4.18
CA ASP A 147 13.82 -13.84 4.97
C ASP A 147 13.58 -12.90 6.17
N LYS A 148 12.63 -11.95 6.02
CA LYS A 148 12.28 -11.04 7.12
C LYS A 148 11.63 -11.79 8.28
N TYR A 149 10.76 -12.77 8.00
CA TYR A 149 10.12 -13.59 9.01
C TYR A 149 11.16 -14.44 9.76
N GLY A 150 12.07 -15.09 9.04
CA GLY A 150 13.16 -15.86 9.64
C GLY A 150 14.06 -15.01 10.57
N ARG A 151 14.39 -13.77 10.16
CA ARG A 151 15.16 -12.82 10.99
C ARG A 151 14.42 -12.37 12.25
N LEU A 152 13.09 -12.42 12.25
CA LEU A 152 12.24 -12.09 13.39
C LEU A 152 11.89 -13.32 14.25
N GLY A 153 12.45 -14.50 13.93
CA GLY A 153 12.12 -15.75 14.61
C GLY A 153 10.65 -16.18 14.45
N ARG A 154 10.02 -15.80 13.33
CA ARG A 154 8.61 -16.09 13.02
C ARG A 154 8.52 -17.07 11.86
N ASP A 155 7.56 -17.98 11.94
CA ASP A 155 7.25 -18.86 10.82
C ASP A 155 6.55 -18.07 9.70
N TYR A 156 6.94 -18.37 8.45
CA TYR A 156 6.31 -17.79 7.26
C TYR A 156 5.06 -18.61 6.90
N GLY A 157 3.89 -18.13 7.34
CA GLY A 157 2.62 -18.86 7.24
C GLY A 157 2.08 -19.12 5.82
N MET A 158 2.74 -18.58 4.76
CA MET A 158 2.31 -18.73 3.36
C MET A 158 2.86 -20.00 2.68
N GLY A 159 3.64 -20.83 3.40
CA GLY A 159 4.16 -22.10 2.88
C GLY A 159 5.03 -21.94 1.62
N GLU A 160 4.83 -22.86 0.67
CA GLU A 160 5.50 -22.87 -0.64
C GLU A 160 4.62 -22.28 -1.76
N LEU A 161 3.81 -21.27 -1.42
CA LEU A 161 2.94 -20.61 -2.39
C LEU A 161 3.78 -20.00 -3.52
N GLU A 162 3.51 -20.42 -4.76
CA GLU A 162 4.20 -19.91 -5.93
C GLU A 162 3.59 -18.57 -6.39
N PRO A 163 4.39 -17.65 -6.96
CA PRO A 163 3.87 -16.44 -7.59
C PRO A 163 2.86 -16.76 -8.71
N PRO A 164 1.85 -15.90 -8.93
CA PRO A 164 0.96 -16.05 -10.09
C PRO A 164 1.75 -15.93 -11.39
N SER A 165 1.36 -16.71 -12.42
CA SER A 165 1.99 -16.64 -13.72
C SER A 165 1.74 -15.28 -14.41
N ASP A 166 2.64 -14.90 -15.33
CA ASP A 166 2.47 -13.68 -16.12
C ASP A 166 1.17 -13.70 -16.94
N GLU A 167 0.77 -14.85 -17.46
CA GLU A 167 -0.51 -15.01 -18.17
C GLU A 167 -1.71 -14.73 -17.26
N LYS A 168 -1.66 -15.22 -16.03
CA LYS A 168 -2.71 -14.94 -15.04
C LYS A 168 -2.74 -13.45 -14.72
N MET A 169 -1.60 -12.83 -14.45
CA MET A 169 -1.52 -11.40 -14.18
C MET A 169 -2.00 -10.54 -15.35
N GLN A 170 -1.81 -10.97 -16.58
CA GLN A 170 -2.34 -10.27 -17.76
C GLN A 170 -3.87 -10.38 -17.88
N ARG A 171 -4.46 -11.51 -17.49
CA ARG A 171 -5.93 -11.67 -17.48
C ARG A 171 -6.62 -10.85 -16.40
N LEU A 172 -5.92 -10.57 -15.29
CA LEU A 172 -6.44 -9.78 -14.17
C LEU A 172 -6.36 -8.26 -14.43
N LYS A 173 -5.67 -7.81 -15.47
CA LYS A 173 -5.57 -6.39 -15.85
C LYS A 173 -6.73 -5.95 -16.73
#